data_0fff4b0c821e923b8a480bdc5f1ed09c
#
_entry.id   0fff4b0c821e923b8a480bdc5f1ed09c
#
_cell.length_a   1.000
_cell.length_b   1.000
_cell.length_c   1.000
_cell.angle_alpha   90.00
_cell.angle_beta   90.00
_cell.angle_gamma   90.00
#
_symmetry.space_group_name_H-M   'P 1'
#
loop_
_entity.id
_entity.type
_entity.pdbx_description
1 polymer ?
#
loop_
_entity_poly.entity_id
_entity_poly.type
_entity_poly.pdbx_seq_one_letter_code
_entity_poly.pdbx_strand_id
1 'polypeptide(L)'
;ASVDVTCDQEEKILKKVHNNNIMLIKGTDYKIPEHGSMPMQYRPVIIGSGPAGLFAGLFLARESYRPIILERGMAVDERTACVNGYWKKEHPLNPNCNVQFGEGGAGTFSDGKLNTVIKDKSGRRTAVLKTFVEFGADPSILYVNKPHIGTDVLLTVVKNIRNEIIKLGGEVRF
;
A
#
# COMPACT_ATOMS: atom_id res chain seq x y z
N ALA A 1 -9.75 6.89 24.24
CA ALA A 1 -9.10 7.40 23.04
C ALA A 1 -7.70 7.84 23.41
N SER A 2 -6.73 7.62 22.53
CA SER A 2 -5.38 8.20 22.65
C SER A 2 -5.27 9.36 21.67
N VAL A 3 -4.58 10.41 22.06
CA VAL A 3 -4.37 11.61 21.25
C VAL A 3 -2.88 11.93 21.28
N ASP A 4 -2.30 12.13 20.09
CA ASP A 4 -0.92 12.57 19.95
C ASP A 4 -0.91 14.09 19.96
N VAL A 5 -0.10 14.68 20.85
CA VAL A 5 0.01 16.13 21.02
C VAL A 5 1.47 16.52 20.88
N THR A 6 1.73 17.52 20.07
CA THR A 6 3.05 18.15 19.98
C THR A 6 3.03 19.47 20.77
N CYS A 7 4.01 19.68 21.62
CA CYS A 7 4.13 20.94 22.36
C CYS A 7 5.58 21.33 22.57
N ASP A 8 5.82 22.62 22.80
CA ASP A 8 7.16 23.10 23.13
C ASP A 8 7.61 22.56 24.49
N GLN A 9 8.88 22.18 24.58
CA GLN A 9 9.53 21.71 25.82
C GLN A 9 8.95 20.38 26.38
N GLU A 10 8.56 19.43 25.50
CA GLU A 10 8.00 18.13 25.87
C GLU A 10 8.74 17.42 27.00
N GLU A 11 10.08 17.36 26.94
CA GLU A 11 10.88 16.72 28.00
C GLU A 11 10.74 17.38 29.38
N LYS A 12 10.60 18.71 29.43
CA LYS A 12 10.38 19.40 30.70
C LYS A 12 8.99 19.16 31.25
N ILE A 13 8.00 19.06 30.37
CA ILE A 13 6.63 18.74 30.75
C ILE A 13 6.56 17.33 31.29
N LEU A 14 7.14 16.34 30.61
CA LEU A 14 7.17 14.96 31.05
C LEU A 14 7.83 14.76 32.42
N LYS A 15 8.90 15.51 32.70
CA LYS A 15 9.54 15.46 34.02
C LYS A 15 8.68 16.02 35.16
N LYS A 16 7.71 16.89 34.85
CA LYS A 16 6.82 17.51 35.84
C LYS A 16 5.48 16.80 35.97
N VAL A 17 5.06 16.12 34.91
CA VAL A 17 3.76 15.44 34.88
C VAL A 17 3.94 13.99 35.37
N HIS A 18 3.52 13.70 36.59
CA HIS A 18 3.49 12.35 37.12
C HIS A 18 2.16 11.66 36.78
N ASN A 19 1.92 11.41 35.48
CA ASN A 19 0.71 10.76 34.97
C ASN A 19 1.08 9.63 34.02
N ASN A 20 0.75 8.40 34.39
CA ASN A 20 1.05 7.20 33.58
C ASN A 20 0.31 7.16 32.22
N ASN A 21 -0.68 8.02 32.00
CA ASN A 21 -1.38 8.14 30.73
C ASN A 21 -0.71 9.11 29.75
N ILE A 22 0.36 9.79 30.18
CA ILE A 22 1.13 10.73 29.36
C ILE A 22 2.52 10.13 29.16
N MET A 23 2.86 9.86 27.93
CA MET A 23 4.15 9.25 27.58
C MET A 23 4.73 9.87 26.31
N LEU A 24 6.05 9.90 26.24
CA LEU A 24 6.72 10.30 25.01
C LEU A 24 6.50 9.24 23.94
N ILE A 25 5.93 9.65 22.79
CA ILE A 25 5.79 8.78 21.65
C ILE A 25 7.10 8.84 20.84
N LYS A 26 7.82 7.73 20.82
CA LYS A 26 8.92 7.54 19.89
C LYS A 26 8.34 6.97 18.60
N GLY A 27 8.03 7.85 17.65
CA GLY A 27 7.60 7.41 16.32
C GLY A 27 8.70 6.58 15.67
N THR A 28 8.38 5.38 15.26
CA THR A 28 9.26 4.56 14.41
C THR A 28 8.79 4.73 12.97
N ASP A 29 9.34 5.74 12.28
CA ASP A 29 9.13 5.82 10.83
C ASP A 29 9.97 4.75 10.15
N TYR A 30 9.31 3.94 9.32
CA TYR A 30 10.02 2.98 8.48
C TYR A 30 10.83 3.73 7.43
N LYS A 31 12.12 3.48 7.43
CA LYS A 31 13.01 3.98 6.38
C LYS A 31 13.25 2.87 5.38
N ILE A 32 12.99 3.15 4.12
CA ILE A 32 13.37 2.26 3.02
C ILE A 32 14.90 2.21 3.02
N PRO A 33 15.53 1.01 2.95
CA PRO A 33 16.97 0.91 2.82
C PRO A 33 17.46 1.66 1.57
N GLU A 34 18.55 2.39 1.70
CA GLU A 34 19.18 3.05 0.57
C GLU A 34 19.65 2.01 -0.47
N HIS A 35 19.60 2.40 -1.74
CA HIS A 35 20.11 1.55 -2.80
C HIS A 35 21.62 1.34 -2.70
N GLY A 36 22.10 0.21 -3.19
CA GLY A 36 23.54 -0.09 -3.25
C GLY A 36 24.26 0.82 -4.26
N SER A 37 25.57 0.96 -4.08
CA SER A 37 26.43 1.77 -4.97
C SER A 37 26.79 1.06 -6.28
N MET A 38 26.61 -0.27 -6.36
CA MET A 38 26.94 -1.03 -7.58
C MET A 38 25.81 -0.97 -8.59
N PRO A 39 26.08 -0.64 -9.86
CA PRO A 39 25.05 -0.66 -10.90
C PRO A 39 24.54 -2.08 -11.13
N MET A 40 23.23 -2.23 -11.24
CA MET A 40 22.62 -3.51 -11.64
C MET A 40 22.74 -3.70 -13.15
N GLN A 41 23.21 -4.88 -13.57
CA GLN A 41 23.29 -5.23 -14.99
C GLN A 41 21.91 -5.39 -15.63
N TYR A 42 20.94 -5.90 -14.88
CA TYR A 42 19.59 -6.15 -15.35
C TYR A 42 18.55 -5.47 -14.45
N ARG A 43 17.40 -5.15 -15.03
CA ARG A 43 16.25 -4.59 -14.31
C ARG A 43 15.64 -5.67 -13.41
N PRO A 44 15.23 -5.34 -12.18
CA PRO A 44 14.46 -6.26 -11.34
C PRO A 44 13.16 -6.68 -12.01
N VAL A 45 12.84 -7.98 -11.99
CA VAL A 45 11.58 -8.52 -12.46
C VAL A 45 10.75 -8.99 -11.27
N ILE A 46 9.50 -8.52 -11.20
CA ILE A 46 8.55 -8.83 -10.14
C ILE A 46 7.41 -9.63 -10.75
N ILE A 47 7.11 -10.78 -10.19
CA ILE A 47 6.03 -11.64 -10.67
C ILE A 47 4.78 -11.39 -9.84
N GLY A 48 3.76 -10.86 -10.49
CA GLY A 48 2.47 -10.50 -9.93
C GLY A 48 2.38 -9.05 -9.45
N SER A 49 1.25 -8.40 -9.72
CA SER A 49 0.89 -7.05 -9.27
C SER A 49 -0.12 -7.05 -8.11
N GLY A 50 -0.08 -8.08 -7.27
CA GLY A 50 -0.76 -8.06 -5.98
C GLY A 50 -0.11 -7.06 -5.01
N PRO A 51 -0.60 -6.92 -3.77
CA PRO A 51 -0.10 -5.91 -2.83
C PRO A 51 1.42 -5.93 -2.68
N ALA A 52 2.01 -7.12 -2.49
CA ALA A 52 3.46 -7.26 -2.33
C ALA A 52 4.24 -6.81 -3.58
N GLY A 53 3.76 -7.18 -4.78
CA GLY A 53 4.42 -6.81 -6.04
C GLY A 53 4.33 -5.33 -6.33
N LEU A 54 3.17 -4.70 -6.07
CA LEU A 54 2.99 -3.26 -6.24
C LEU A 54 3.89 -2.46 -5.29
N PHE A 55 3.96 -2.83 -4.01
CA PHE A 55 4.85 -2.17 -3.05
C PHE A 55 6.33 -2.39 -3.39
N ALA A 56 6.74 -3.61 -3.77
CA ALA A 56 8.10 -3.88 -4.23
C ALA A 56 8.44 -3.04 -5.47
N GLY A 57 7.53 -2.99 -6.44
CA GLY A 57 7.68 -2.18 -7.65
C GLY A 57 7.81 -0.70 -7.37
N LEU A 58 6.93 -0.16 -6.51
CA LEU A 58 6.95 1.24 -6.12
C LEU A 58 8.29 1.62 -5.44
N PHE A 59 8.74 0.82 -4.47
CA PHE A 59 9.97 1.10 -3.74
C PHE A 59 11.19 1.00 -4.64
N LEU A 60 11.27 -0.04 -5.48
CA LEU A 60 12.36 -0.16 -6.45
C LEU A 60 12.35 0.96 -7.50
N ALA A 61 11.17 1.40 -7.93
CA ALA A 61 11.05 2.53 -8.86
C ALA A 61 11.52 3.84 -8.22
N ARG A 62 11.17 4.09 -6.96
CA ARG A 62 11.63 5.27 -6.19
C ARG A 62 13.15 5.30 -6.02
N GLU A 63 13.77 4.13 -5.89
CA GLU A 63 15.21 3.96 -5.84
C GLU A 63 15.87 3.85 -7.24
N SER A 64 15.15 4.25 -8.29
CA SER A 64 15.65 4.31 -9.69
C SER A 64 16.02 2.97 -10.33
N TYR A 65 15.59 1.84 -9.78
CA TYR A 65 15.87 0.51 -10.35
C TYR A 65 15.04 0.17 -11.58
N ARG A 66 14.01 0.96 -11.91
CA ARG A 66 13.13 0.78 -13.09
C ARG A 66 12.61 -0.66 -13.22
N PRO A 67 11.88 -1.20 -12.22
CA PRO A 67 11.45 -2.58 -12.20
C PRO A 67 10.51 -2.91 -13.35
N ILE A 68 10.40 -4.21 -13.68
CA ILE A 68 9.39 -4.76 -14.59
C ILE A 68 8.46 -5.63 -13.75
N ILE A 69 7.18 -5.30 -13.72
CA ILE A 69 6.15 -6.13 -13.07
C ILE A 69 5.43 -6.91 -14.16
N LEU A 70 5.33 -8.23 -13.99
CA LEU A 70 4.58 -9.12 -14.86
C LEU A 70 3.34 -9.60 -14.13
N GLU A 71 2.16 -9.27 -14.65
CA GLU A 71 0.87 -9.69 -14.10
C GLU A 71 0.18 -10.65 -15.06
N ARG A 72 -0.37 -11.73 -14.54
CA ARG A 72 -1.09 -12.72 -15.33
C ARG A 72 -2.49 -12.26 -15.74
N GLY A 73 -3.14 -11.51 -14.85
CA GLY A 73 -4.49 -11.02 -15.09
C GLY A 73 -4.50 -9.64 -15.72
N MET A 74 -5.66 -9.01 -15.72
CA MET A 74 -5.89 -7.71 -16.36
C MET A 74 -5.56 -6.54 -15.45
N ALA A 75 -5.36 -5.37 -16.05
CA ALA A 75 -5.30 -4.09 -15.35
C ALA A 75 -6.61 -3.85 -14.55
N VAL A 76 -6.53 -3.07 -13.50
CA VAL A 76 -7.62 -2.91 -12.52
C VAL A 76 -8.94 -2.45 -13.14
N ASP A 77 -8.91 -1.59 -14.15
CA ASP A 77 -10.13 -1.10 -14.82
C ASP A 77 -10.81 -2.22 -15.61
N GLU A 78 -10.05 -2.95 -16.46
CA GLU A 78 -10.55 -4.08 -17.26
C GLU A 78 -10.96 -5.25 -16.36
N ARG A 79 -10.18 -5.49 -15.31
CA ARG A 79 -10.49 -6.50 -14.30
C ARG A 79 -11.81 -6.23 -13.61
N THR A 80 -12.09 -4.98 -13.25
CA THR A 80 -13.34 -4.57 -12.62
C THR A 80 -14.52 -4.84 -13.55
N ALA A 81 -14.39 -4.52 -14.83
CA ALA A 81 -15.44 -4.82 -15.84
C ALA A 81 -15.65 -6.33 -15.96
N CYS A 82 -14.58 -7.12 -16.04
CA CYS A 82 -14.63 -8.57 -16.15
C CYS A 82 -15.29 -9.21 -14.91
N VAL A 83 -14.92 -8.82 -13.70
CA VAL A 83 -15.51 -9.37 -12.46
C VAL A 83 -16.99 -9.00 -12.35
N ASN A 84 -17.34 -7.76 -12.64
CA ASN A 84 -18.72 -7.31 -12.60
C ASN A 84 -19.60 -8.01 -13.63
N GLY A 85 -19.11 -8.23 -14.84
CA GLY A 85 -19.82 -8.99 -15.89
C GLY A 85 -20.07 -10.44 -15.47
N TYR A 86 -19.07 -11.10 -14.85
CA TYR A 86 -19.24 -12.43 -14.30
C TYR A 86 -20.33 -12.47 -13.21
N TRP A 87 -20.32 -11.54 -12.26
CA TRP A 87 -21.34 -11.47 -11.20
C TRP A 87 -22.74 -11.20 -11.74
N LYS A 88 -22.86 -10.42 -12.80
CA LYS A 88 -24.12 -10.18 -13.52
C LYS A 88 -24.55 -11.33 -14.45
N LYS A 89 -23.73 -12.40 -14.54
CA LYS A 89 -23.95 -13.55 -15.44
C LYS A 89 -23.93 -13.17 -16.93
N GLU A 90 -23.22 -12.12 -17.31
CA GLU A 90 -23.06 -11.69 -18.71
C GLU A 90 -22.06 -12.57 -19.45
N HIS A 91 -21.13 -13.21 -18.75
CA HIS A 91 -20.16 -14.15 -19.32
C HIS A 91 -19.71 -15.19 -18.26
N PRO A 92 -19.08 -16.31 -18.65
CA PRO A 92 -18.53 -17.31 -17.73
C PRO A 92 -17.30 -16.77 -17.00
N LEU A 93 -16.88 -17.47 -15.94
CA LEU A 93 -15.65 -17.15 -15.19
C LEU A 93 -14.43 -17.16 -16.13
N ASN A 94 -13.66 -16.07 -16.10
CA ASN A 94 -12.37 -16.01 -16.75
C ASN A 94 -11.28 -16.56 -15.79
N PRO A 95 -10.59 -17.67 -16.13
CA PRO A 95 -9.59 -18.26 -15.25
C PRO A 95 -8.34 -17.37 -15.06
N ASN A 96 -8.09 -16.43 -15.95
CA ASN A 96 -6.94 -15.53 -15.89
C ASN A 96 -7.29 -14.13 -15.33
N CYS A 97 -8.60 -13.79 -15.26
CA CYS A 97 -9.04 -12.50 -14.73
C CYS A 97 -10.31 -12.66 -13.91
N ASN A 98 -10.18 -12.62 -12.61
CA ASN A 98 -11.28 -12.81 -11.65
C ASN A 98 -10.94 -12.15 -10.31
N VAL A 99 -11.71 -12.46 -9.26
CA VAL A 99 -11.46 -11.92 -7.90
C VAL A 99 -10.13 -12.36 -7.27
N GLN A 100 -9.46 -13.39 -7.80
CA GLN A 100 -8.17 -13.86 -7.28
C GLN A 100 -6.98 -13.33 -8.10
N PHE A 101 -7.15 -13.20 -9.42
CA PHE A 101 -6.08 -12.87 -10.37
C PHE A 101 -6.32 -11.53 -11.06
N GLY A 102 -5.25 -10.77 -11.18
CA GLY A 102 -5.20 -9.45 -11.78
C GLY A 102 -4.67 -8.39 -10.83
N GLU A 103 -4.47 -7.21 -11.36
CA GLU A 103 -3.85 -6.08 -10.67
C GLU A 103 -4.51 -5.78 -9.32
N GLY A 104 -3.70 -5.59 -8.28
CA GLY A 104 -4.14 -5.32 -6.91
C GLY A 104 -4.46 -6.57 -6.09
N GLY A 105 -4.51 -7.76 -6.72
CA GLY A 105 -4.79 -9.02 -6.03
C GLY A 105 -6.23 -9.12 -5.51
N ALA A 106 -6.52 -10.10 -4.66
CA ALA A 106 -7.87 -10.36 -4.13
C ALA A 106 -8.41 -9.22 -3.25
N GLY A 107 -7.52 -8.41 -2.67
CA GLY A 107 -7.91 -7.29 -1.81
C GLY A 107 -8.78 -6.24 -2.50
N THR A 108 -8.64 -6.03 -3.80
CA THR A 108 -9.42 -5.07 -4.58
C THR A 108 -10.91 -5.40 -4.70
N PHE A 109 -11.30 -6.63 -4.40
CA PHE A 109 -12.69 -7.10 -4.41
C PHE A 109 -13.11 -7.66 -3.04
N SER A 110 -12.41 -7.29 -1.97
CA SER A 110 -12.74 -7.62 -0.59
C SER A 110 -13.68 -6.59 0.03
N ASP A 111 -13.97 -6.74 1.31
CA ASP A 111 -14.75 -5.76 2.07
C ASP A 111 -13.91 -4.52 2.49
N GLY A 112 -12.67 -4.41 2.06
CA GLY A 112 -11.82 -3.23 2.28
C GLY A 112 -11.32 -3.03 3.71
N LYS A 113 -11.50 -4.01 4.59
CA LYS A 113 -11.01 -3.93 5.97
C LYS A 113 -9.50 -4.13 6.02
N LEU A 114 -8.81 -3.19 6.65
CA LEU A 114 -7.35 -3.24 6.87
C LEU A 114 -7.00 -3.70 8.29
N ASN A 115 -7.55 -4.84 8.69
CA ASN A 115 -7.33 -5.37 10.03
C ASN A 115 -6.06 -6.22 10.08
N THR A 116 -5.25 -5.99 11.11
CA THR A 116 -4.09 -6.82 11.43
C THR A 116 -3.91 -6.94 12.92
N VAL A 117 -3.46 -8.11 13.38
CA VAL A 117 -3.05 -8.35 14.78
C VAL A 117 -1.55 -8.10 15.00
N ILE A 118 -0.81 -7.79 13.94
CA ILE A 118 0.64 -7.57 14.00
C ILE A 118 0.92 -6.22 14.68
N LYS A 119 1.74 -6.24 15.72
CA LYS A 119 2.26 -5.01 16.35
C LYS A 119 3.30 -4.38 15.44
N ASP A 120 3.13 -3.11 15.10
CA ASP A 120 4.01 -2.38 14.17
C ASP A 120 5.29 -1.89 14.86
N LYS A 121 6.16 -2.82 15.24
CA LYS A 121 7.43 -2.50 15.90
C LYS A 121 8.44 -1.78 14.99
N SER A 122 8.30 -1.90 13.69
CA SER A 122 9.24 -1.39 12.68
C SER A 122 8.68 -0.23 11.85
N GLY A 123 7.46 0.22 12.09
CA GLY A 123 6.80 1.26 11.31
C GLY A 123 6.33 0.82 9.92
N ARG A 124 6.46 -0.47 9.56
CA ARG A 124 6.11 -0.96 8.21
C ARG A 124 4.62 -0.87 7.92
N ARG A 125 3.77 -1.21 8.87
CA ARG A 125 2.31 -1.06 8.73
C ARG A 125 1.95 0.40 8.51
N THR A 126 2.51 1.28 9.33
CA THR A 126 2.30 2.72 9.21
C THR A 126 2.78 3.24 7.86
N ALA A 127 3.93 2.76 7.34
CA ALA A 127 4.42 3.10 6.01
C ALA A 127 3.45 2.66 4.90
N VAL A 128 2.86 1.46 5.00
CA VAL A 128 1.83 0.99 4.05
C VAL A 128 0.60 1.90 4.08
N LEU A 129 0.09 2.24 5.26
CA LEU A 129 -1.07 3.14 5.37
C LEU A 129 -0.76 4.55 4.85
N LYS A 130 0.42 5.10 5.15
CA LYS A 130 0.88 6.39 4.59
C LYS A 130 0.94 6.34 3.07
N THR A 131 1.44 5.25 2.49
CA THR A 131 1.44 5.05 1.04
C THR A 131 0.01 5.01 0.47
N PHE A 132 -0.93 4.34 1.12
CA PHE A 132 -2.32 4.35 0.66
C PHE A 132 -2.92 5.76 0.67
N VAL A 133 -2.64 6.56 1.71
CA VAL A 133 -3.07 7.98 1.77
C VAL A 133 -2.42 8.79 0.66
N GLU A 134 -1.13 8.62 0.42
CA GLU A 134 -0.40 9.29 -0.66
C GLU A 134 -1.05 9.02 -2.04
N PHE A 135 -1.59 7.82 -2.25
CA PHE A 135 -2.21 7.42 -3.51
C PHE A 135 -3.74 7.53 -3.53
N GLY A 136 -4.36 8.19 -2.54
CA GLY A 136 -5.75 8.61 -2.60
C GLY A 136 -6.69 8.02 -1.55
N ALA A 137 -6.19 7.29 -0.56
CA ALA A 137 -7.00 6.87 0.57
C ALA A 137 -7.25 8.02 1.56
N ASP A 138 -8.35 7.95 2.29
CA ASP A 138 -8.66 8.94 3.32
C ASP A 138 -7.63 8.92 4.46
N PRO A 139 -7.10 10.08 4.88
CA PRO A 139 -6.12 10.17 5.97
C PRO A 139 -6.58 9.58 7.30
N SER A 140 -7.87 9.43 7.53
CA SER A 140 -8.42 8.83 8.75
C SER A 140 -7.93 7.39 8.99
N ILE A 141 -7.53 6.67 7.94
CA ILE A 141 -6.99 5.30 8.08
C ILE A 141 -5.72 5.24 8.92
N LEU A 142 -5.03 6.36 9.12
CA LEU A 142 -3.80 6.43 9.93
C LEU A 142 -4.07 6.37 11.43
N TYR A 143 -5.26 6.78 11.88
CA TYR A 143 -5.57 6.91 13.31
C TYR A 143 -6.86 6.22 13.74
N VAL A 144 -7.74 5.85 12.83
CA VAL A 144 -8.96 5.11 13.16
C VAL A 144 -8.63 3.67 13.56
N ASN A 145 -9.26 3.20 14.63
CA ASN A 145 -9.16 1.79 14.99
C ASN A 145 -9.92 0.93 13.98
N LYS A 146 -9.30 -0.14 13.48
CA LYS A 146 -9.82 -1.00 12.41
C LYS A 146 -10.15 -0.19 11.13
N PRO A 147 -9.13 0.39 10.48
CA PRO A 147 -9.35 1.20 9.29
C PRO A 147 -9.99 0.40 8.17
N HIS A 148 -10.81 1.08 7.40
CA HIS A 148 -11.52 0.53 6.24
C HIS A 148 -11.24 1.43 5.03
N ILE A 149 -10.86 0.82 3.91
CA ILE A 149 -10.77 1.49 2.62
C ILE A 149 -11.86 0.89 1.74
N GLY A 150 -12.78 1.70 1.21
CA GLY A 150 -13.75 1.25 0.24
C GLY A 150 -13.08 0.59 -0.98
N THR A 151 -13.73 -0.38 -1.57
CA THR A 151 -13.17 -1.09 -2.74
C THR A 151 -12.92 -0.15 -3.92
N ASP A 152 -13.78 0.84 -4.14
CA ASP A 152 -13.67 1.90 -5.13
C ASP A 152 -12.41 2.75 -4.93
N VAL A 153 -12.15 3.15 -3.68
CA VAL A 153 -10.93 3.88 -3.31
C VAL A 153 -9.70 3.01 -3.49
N LEU A 154 -9.77 1.73 -3.12
CA LEU A 154 -8.64 0.81 -3.27
C LEU A 154 -8.28 0.58 -4.74
N LEU A 155 -9.27 0.49 -5.64
CA LEU A 155 -9.04 0.42 -7.09
C LEU A 155 -8.27 1.64 -7.59
N THR A 156 -8.65 2.84 -7.10
CA THR A 156 -7.97 4.10 -7.42
C THR A 156 -6.55 4.13 -6.89
N VAL A 157 -6.33 3.72 -5.65
CA VAL A 157 -4.99 3.63 -5.03
C VAL A 157 -4.07 2.70 -5.83
N VAL A 158 -4.55 1.51 -6.18
CA VAL A 158 -3.80 0.53 -6.98
C VAL A 158 -3.39 1.11 -8.33
N LYS A 159 -4.31 1.73 -9.04
CA LYS A 159 -4.06 2.40 -10.33
C LYS A 159 -3.03 3.52 -10.19
N ASN A 160 -3.14 4.35 -9.15
CA ASN A 160 -2.22 5.45 -8.91
C ASN A 160 -0.80 4.96 -8.58
N ILE A 161 -0.67 3.87 -7.80
CA ILE A 161 0.63 3.23 -7.53
C ILE A 161 1.25 2.73 -8.85
N ARG A 162 0.50 2.03 -9.70
CA ARG A 162 0.99 1.61 -11.03
C ARG A 162 1.47 2.80 -11.85
N ASN A 163 0.67 3.85 -11.93
CA ASN A 163 1.01 5.03 -12.71
C ASN A 163 2.29 5.71 -12.21
N GLU A 164 2.50 5.76 -10.90
CA GLU A 164 3.74 6.29 -10.33
C GLU A 164 4.94 5.39 -10.66
N ILE A 165 4.80 4.06 -10.59
CA ILE A 165 5.85 3.12 -11.00
C ILE A 165 6.26 3.39 -12.46
N ILE A 166 5.29 3.56 -13.36
CA ILE A 166 5.54 3.82 -14.79
C ILE A 166 6.20 5.19 -14.97
N LYS A 167 5.71 6.21 -14.30
CA LYS A 167 6.26 7.57 -14.33
C LYS A 167 7.74 7.61 -13.87
N LEU A 168 8.12 6.77 -12.91
CA LEU A 168 9.48 6.60 -12.42
C LEU A 168 10.35 5.68 -13.30
N GLY A 169 9.87 5.28 -14.49
CA GLY A 169 10.59 4.48 -15.46
C GLY A 169 10.48 2.96 -15.28
N GLY A 170 9.60 2.50 -14.39
CA GLY A 170 9.20 1.10 -14.31
C GLY A 170 8.26 0.68 -15.44
N GLU A 171 7.98 -0.61 -15.53
CA GLU A 171 7.02 -1.19 -16.47
C GLU A 171 6.06 -2.11 -15.74
N VAL A 172 4.80 -2.11 -16.16
CA VAL A 172 3.80 -3.09 -15.73
C VAL A 172 3.20 -3.72 -16.98
N ARG A 173 3.31 -5.05 -17.09
CA ARG A 173 2.84 -5.84 -18.25
C ARG A 173 1.78 -6.83 -17.78
N PHE A 174 0.66 -6.83 -18.49
CA PHE A 174 -0.50 -7.69 -18.26
C PHE A 174 -0.60 -8.80 -19.29
#